data_c9a5c00dbd02c14b1b87aa2976324328
#
_entry.id   c9a5c00dbd02c14b1b87aa2976324328
#
_cell.length_a   1.000
_cell.length_b   1.000
_cell.length_c   1.000
_cell.angle_alpha   90.00
_cell.angle_beta   90.00
_cell.angle_gamma   90.00
#
_symmetry.space_group_name_H-M   'P 1'
#
loop_
_entity.id
_entity.type
_entity.pdbx_description
1 polymer ?
#
loop_
_entity_poly.entity_id
_entity_poly.type
_entity_poly.pdbx_seq_one_letter_code
_entity_poly.pdbx_strand_id
1 'polypeptide(L)'
;LDTPVEDYVRDSTSMDAAPVLFSLKAGRQTVQVCSDNQPMHLYRFRVVRQPEILTAGEYRARHDGPAYTGAPVIVEGEDYAVKSDSFIRSKAESNSGVYPYSPYYKWMATVDGVSWNAVGQRVLWNITVPQDGWYQVAFHYSQSSQEGQEIYRTLEIDGQIPADSFREMPFSYTGSPYAYNIPEDALWLTKGRHTLGMMAESS
;
A
#
# COMPACT_ATOMS: atom_id res chain seq x y z
N LEU A 1 -8.65 2.26 -20.84
CA LEU A 1 -8.72 3.62 -20.30
C LEU A 1 -7.90 3.62 -19.03
N ASP A 2 -6.75 4.29 -19.07
CA ASP A 2 -5.90 4.44 -17.89
C ASP A 2 -6.66 5.22 -16.82
N THR A 3 -6.85 4.62 -15.67
CA THR A 3 -7.45 5.31 -14.53
C THR A 3 -6.45 6.35 -14.02
N PRO A 4 -6.85 7.64 -13.89
CA PRO A 4 -5.96 8.64 -13.33
C PRO A 4 -5.52 8.24 -11.93
N VAL A 5 -4.23 8.23 -11.68
CA VAL A 5 -3.66 7.99 -10.35
C VAL A 5 -3.53 9.34 -9.64
N GLU A 6 -4.05 9.44 -8.43
CA GLU A 6 -3.80 10.58 -7.56
C GLU A 6 -2.78 10.18 -6.51
N ASP A 7 -1.66 10.87 -6.48
CA ASP A 7 -0.59 10.63 -5.52
C ASP A 7 0.01 11.96 -5.04
N TYR A 8 0.68 11.91 -3.89
CA TYR A 8 1.44 13.04 -3.38
C TYR A 8 2.71 13.27 -4.20
N VAL A 9 3.14 14.53 -4.27
CA VAL A 9 4.48 14.85 -4.77
C VAL A 9 5.50 14.34 -3.77
N ARG A 10 6.43 13.52 -4.22
CA ARG A 10 7.50 12.92 -3.43
C ARG A 10 8.85 13.28 -4.02
N ASP A 11 9.88 13.26 -3.20
CA ASP A 11 11.25 13.36 -3.67
C ASP A 11 11.73 11.96 -4.09
N SER A 12 11.87 11.73 -5.38
CA SER A 12 12.33 10.44 -5.93
C SER A 12 13.81 10.14 -5.64
N THR A 13 14.55 11.12 -5.13
CA THR A 13 15.96 10.97 -4.73
C THR A 13 16.12 10.75 -3.22
N SER A 14 15.04 10.94 -2.47
CA SER A 14 15.01 10.70 -1.03
C SER A 14 14.89 9.21 -0.72
N MET A 15 15.46 8.82 0.40
CA MET A 15 15.22 7.49 1.00
C MET A 15 13.89 7.43 1.77
N ASP A 16 13.22 8.57 1.92
CA ASP A 16 11.93 8.69 2.61
C ASP A 16 10.82 8.87 1.58
N ALA A 17 9.80 8.01 1.66
CA ALA A 17 8.60 8.08 0.83
C ALA A 17 7.61 9.16 1.28
N ALA A 18 7.94 9.97 2.28
CA ALA A 18 7.05 11.02 2.78
C ALA A 18 6.73 12.06 1.67
N PRO A 19 5.52 12.60 1.67
CA PRO A 19 5.15 13.68 0.78
C PRO A 19 6.00 14.92 0.99
N VAL A 20 6.36 15.60 -0.10
CA VAL A 20 7.07 16.89 -0.01
C VAL A 20 6.13 17.94 0.60
N LEU A 21 6.61 18.61 1.63
CA LEU A 21 5.86 19.63 2.34
C LEU A 21 6.25 21.04 1.85
N PHE A 22 5.25 21.84 1.55
CA PHE A 22 5.43 23.23 1.15
C PHE A 22 4.86 24.16 2.21
N SER A 23 5.70 25.07 2.72
CA SER A 23 5.23 26.14 3.59
C SER A 23 4.61 27.27 2.75
N LEU A 24 3.28 27.38 2.81
CA LEU A 24 2.56 28.42 2.08
C LEU A 24 2.01 29.47 3.05
N LYS A 25 2.21 30.76 2.72
CA LYS A 25 1.60 31.86 3.46
C LYS A 25 0.16 32.07 3.01
N ALA A 26 -0.65 32.63 3.88
CA ALA A 26 -2.01 33.03 3.51
C ALA A 26 -1.99 34.05 2.34
N GLY A 27 -2.92 33.92 1.43
CA GLY A 27 -3.05 34.79 0.27
C GLY A 27 -2.77 34.09 -1.05
N ARG A 28 -2.62 34.91 -2.10
CA ARG A 28 -2.36 34.41 -3.45
C ARG A 28 -0.93 33.88 -3.56
N GLN A 29 -0.80 32.64 -4.03
CA GLN A 29 0.48 31.98 -4.29
C GLN A 29 0.53 31.51 -5.74
N THR A 30 1.74 31.38 -6.28
CA THR A 30 1.98 30.79 -7.60
C THR A 30 2.69 29.47 -7.40
N VAL A 31 2.10 28.39 -7.93
CA VAL A 31 2.71 27.07 -7.98
C VAL A 31 3.10 26.79 -9.42
N GLN A 32 4.35 26.46 -9.66
CA GLN A 32 4.86 26.08 -10.97
C GLN A 32 5.14 24.58 -10.98
N VAL A 33 4.60 23.89 -11.95
CA VAL A 33 4.88 22.47 -12.21
C VAL A 33 5.67 22.40 -13.51
N CYS A 34 6.86 21.81 -13.45
CA CYS A 34 7.72 21.61 -14.62
C CYS A 34 7.85 20.13 -14.91
N SER A 35 7.75 19.75 -16.18
CA SER A 35 8.04 18.40 -16.65
C SER A 35 9.43 18.39 -17.26
N ASP A 36 10.26 17.46 -16.85
CA ASP A 36 11.62 17.28 -17.36
C ASP A 36 11.64 16.15 -18.38
N ASN A 37 11.45 16.50 -19.64
CA ASN A 37 11.58 15.63 -20.83
C ASN A 37 10.65 14.40 -20.92
N GLN A 38 9.64 14.29 -20.06
CA GLN A 38 8.65 13.20 -20.20
C GLN A 38 7.25 13.75 -20.42
N PRO A 39 6.48 13.20 -21.37
CA PRO A 39 5.09 13.61 -21.57
C PRO A 39 4.28 13.27 -20.32
N MET A 40 3.54 14.24 -19.81
CA MET A 40 2.67 14.08 -18.66
C MET A 40 1.30 14.68 -18.95
N HIS A 41 0.24 13.93 -18.67
CA HIS A 41 -1.11 14.43 -18.66
C HIS A 41 -1.53 14.76 -17.23
N LEU A 42 -1.43 16.06 -16.86
CA LEU A 42 -1.91 16.53 -15.56
C LEU A 42 -3.41 16.79 -15.64
N TYR A 43 -4.18 15.96 -14.96
CA TYR A 43 -5.62 16.09 -14.92
C TYR A 43 -6.07 17.09 -13.84
N ARG A 44 -5.45 17.02 -12.65
CA ARG A 44 -5.79 17.88 -11.51
C ARG A 44 -4.64 17.88 -10.52
N PHE A 45 -4.47 18.99 -9.79
CA PHE A 45 -3.68 18.98 -8.57
C PHE A 45 -4.48 19.59 -7.42
N ARG A 46 -4.16 19.18 -6.22
CA ARG A 46 -4.74 19.70 -4.99
C ARG A 46 -3.63 20.06 -4.00
N VAL A 47 -3.82 21.15 -3.27
CA VAL A 47 -3.02 21.47 -2.10
C VAL A 47 -3.85 21.07 -0.89
N VAL A 48 -3.31 20.17 -0.10
CA VAL A 48 -4.00 19.63 1.09
C VAL A 48 -3.15 19.87 2.33
N ARG A 49 -3.81 19.98 3.47
CA ARG A 49 -3.09 19.94 4.75
C ARG A 49 -2.46 18.55 4.90
N GLN A 50 -1.22 18.52 5.43
CA GLN A 50 -0.60 17.25 5.80
C GLN A 50 -1.55 16.47 6.72
N PRO A 51 -1.88 15.22 6.40
CA PRO A 51 -2.65 14.38 7.30
C PRO A 51 -1.88 14.18 8.61
N GLU A 52 -2.59 14.29 9.70
CA GLU A 52 -2.07 13.91 11.01
C GLU A 52 -2.12 12.38 11.10
N ILE A 53 -0.97 11.77 11.32
CA ILE A 53 -0.91 10.33 11.57
C ILE A 53 -1.13 10.13 13.06
N LEU A 54 -2.15 9.37 13.39
CA LEU A 54 -2.51 9.07 14.77
C LEU A 54 -1.55 8.04 15.34
N THR A 55 -1.34 8.07 16.64
CA THR A 55 -0.80 6.91 17.34
C THR A 55 -1.82 5.77 17.33
N ALA A 56 -1.37 4.53 17.46
CA ALA A 56 -2.26 3.36 17.54
C ALA A 56 -3.31 3.51 18.66
N GLY A 57 -2.94 4.09 19.79
CA GLY A 57 -3.85 4.39 20.90
C GLY A 57 -4.93 5.41 20.55
N GLU A 58 -4.56 6.50 19.89
CA GLU A 58 -5.51 7.52 19.43
C GLU A 58 -6.45 6.99 18.33
N TYR A 59 -5.92 6.19 17.42
CA TYR A 59 -6.71 5.53 16.39
C TYR A 59 -7.75 4.61 17.00
N ARG A 60 -7.35 3.79 17.97
CA ARG A 60 -8.26 2.90 18.71
C ARG A 60 -9.31 3.68 19.51
N ALA A 61 -8.94 4.80 20.12
CA ALA A 61 -9.86 5.64 20.89
C ALA A 61 -10.89 6.38 20.02
N ARG A 62 -10.63 6.56 18.73
CA ARG A 62 -11.57 7.21 17.78
C ARG A 62 -12.65 6.28 17.23
N HIS A 63 -12.50 4.98 17.41
CA HIS A 63 -13.40 3.98 16.85
C HIS A 63 -13.88 3.03 17.96
N ASP A 64 -15.19 2.93 18.10
CA ASP A 64 -15.82 2.03 19.05
C ASP A 64 -16.63 0.97 18.30
N GLY A 65 -16.45 -0.29 18.68
CA GLY A 65 -17.19 -1.38 18.08
C GLY A 65 -16.50 -2.73 18.23
N PRO A 66 -17.20 -3.81 17.86
CA PRO A 66 -16.69 -5.17 17.99
C PRO A 66 -15.64 -5.50 16.95
N ALA A 67 -14.82 -6.50 17.26
CA ALA A 67 -14.00 -7.18 16.26
C ALA A 67 -14.89 -7.95 15.28
N TYR A 68 -14.49 -7.93 14.01
CA TYR A 68 -15.14 -8.76 13.00
C TYR A 68 -14.80 -10.24 13.22
N THR A 69 -15.82 -11.08 13.27
CA THR A 69 -15.67 -12.53 13.51
C THR A 69 -16.26 -13.39 12.39
N GLY A 70 -16.61 -12.78 11.26
CA GLY A 70 -17.18 -13.48 10.11
C GLY A 70 -16.12 -14.14 9.22
N ALA A 71 -16.53 -14.56 8.03
CA ALA A 71 -15.62 -15.14 7.05
C ALA A 71 -14.56 -14.12 6.59
N PRO A 72 -13.31 -14.55 6.35
CA PRO A 72 -12.26 -13.63 5.91
C PRO A 72 -12.60 -13.00 4.56
N VAL A 73 -12.26 -11.73 4.39
CA VAL A 73 -12.24 -11.05 3.11
C VAL A 73 -10.86 -11.31 2.49
N ILE A 74 -10.83 -12.06 1.41
CA ILE A 74 -9.59 -12.47 0.72
C ILE A 74 -9.47 -11.65 -0.56
N VAL A 75 -8.27 -11.12 -0.80
CA VAL A 75 -7.90 -10.43 -2.03
C VAL A 75 -6.55 -10.98 -2.49
N GLU A 76 -6.52 -11.43 -3.72
CA GLU A 76 -5.29 -11.94 -4.31
C GLU A 76 -4.35 -10.78 -4.70
N GLY A 77 -3.05 -10.99 -4.52
CA GLY A 77 -2.06 -9.92 -4.71
C GLY A 77 -2.04 -9.37 -6.14
N GLU A 78 -2.25 -10.21 -7.14
CA GLU A 78 -2.29 -9.83 -8.56
C GLU A 78 -3.54 -9.07 -8.98
N ASP A 79 -4.60 -9.11 -8.17
CA ASP A 79 -5.89 -8.45 -8.45
C ASP A 79 -5.88 -6.96 -8.03
N TYR A 80 -4.73 -6.32 -8.11
CA TYR A 80 -4.65 -4.89 -7.82
C TYR A 80 -5.48 -4.06 -8.81
N ALA A 81 -6.14 -3.04 -8.27
CA ALA A 81 -6.96 -2.12 -9.06
C ALA A 81 -6.13 -0.99 -9.70
N VAL A 82 -5.09 -0.53 -8.99
CA VAL A 82 -4.25 0.60 -9.39
C VAL A 82 -2.82 0.35 -8.97
N LYS A 83 -1.89 0.82 -9.76
CA LYS A 83 -0.46 0.88 -9.46
C LYS A 83 0.08 2.26 -9.81
N SER A 84 0.96 2.80 -8.99
CA SER A 84 1.54 4.14 -9.20
C SER A 84 2.57 4.19 -10.31
N ASP A 85 3.11 3.04 -10.72
CA ASP A 85 4.20 2.94 -11.68
C ASP A 85 3.90 1.84 -12.70
N SER A 86 4.15 2.14 -13.98
CA SER A 86 3.99 1.18 -15.09
C SER A 86 4.92 -0.03 -14.98
N PHE A 87 6.05 0.09 -14.30
CA PHE A 87 6.99 -1.00 -14.05
C PHE A 87 6.43 -2.08 -13.13
N ILE A 88 5.56 -1.74 -12.19
CA ILE A 88 4.93 -2.72 -11.30
C ILE A 88 4.09 -3.69 -12.14
N ARG A 89 4.30 -4.97 -11.95
CA ARG A 89 3.61 -6.03 -12.70
C ARG A 89 3.30 -7.23 -11.83
N SER A 90 2.35 -8.02 -12.25
CA SER A 90 2.10 -9.33 -11.66
C SER A 90 3.13 -10.33 -12.15
N LYS A 91 3.41 -11.34 -11.33
CA LYS A 91 4.36 -12.42 -11.61
C LYS A 91 3.65 -13.77 -11.61
N ALA A 92 3.99 -14.59 -12.57
CA ALA A 92 3.56 -15.97 -12.57
C ALA A 92 4.40 -16.79 -11.57
N GLU A 93 3.71 -17.53 -10.71
CA GLU A 93 4.33 -18.32 -9.67
C GLU A 93 3.92 -19.79 -9.78
N SER A 94 4.81 -20.69 -9.36
CA SER A 94 4.57 -22.13 -9.33
C SER A 94 4.83 -22.73 -7.95
N ASN A 95 5.01 -21.90 -6.94
CA ASN A 95 5.18 -22.35 -5.56
C ASN A 95 3.85 -22.89 -5.03
N SER A 96 3.89 -24.05 -4.37
CA SER A 96 2.70 -24.68 -3.81
C SER A 96 2.06 -23.89 -2.65
N GLY A 97 2.74 -22.90 -2.11
CA GLY A 97 2.21 -21.98 -1.09
C GLY A 97 1.33 -20.88 -1.65
N VAL A 98 1.19 -20.76 -2.98
CA VAL A 98 0.44 -19.69 -3.64
C VAL A 98 -0.83 -20.24 -4.25
N TYR A 99 -1.90 -19.45 -4.25
CA TYR A 99 -3.14 -19.79 -4.90
C TYR A 99 -3.41 -18.81 -6.07
N PRO A 100 -3.90 -19.28 -7.23
CA PRO A 100 -4.12 -20.68 -7.60
C PRO A 100 -2.81 -21.43 -7.87
N TYR A 101 -2.70 -22.65 -7.39
CA TYR A 101 -1.53 -23.50 -7.62
C TYR A 101 -1.81 -24.55 -8.70
N SER A 102 -0.81 -24.77 -9.56
CA SER A 102 -0.82 -25.91 -10.47
C SER A 102 0.61 -26.48 -10.60
N PRO A 103 0.79 -27.80 -10.52
CA PRO A 103 2.11 -28.40 -10.74
C PRO A 103 2.55 -28.35 -12.22
N TYR A 104 1.62 -28.05 -13.14
CA TYR A 104 1.86 -28.07 -14.58
C TYR A 104 1.89 -26.70 -15.22
N TYR A 105 1.22 -25.70 -14.60
CA TYR A 105 1.06 -24.36 -15.16
C TYR A 105 1.48 -23.31 -14.17
N LYS A 106 2.11 -22.25 -14.68
CA LYS A 106 2.37 -21.02 -13.91
C LYS A 106 1.19 -20.08 -14.09
N TRP A 107 0.59 -19.68 -12.99
CA TRP A 107 -0.48 -18.70 -12.97
C TRP A 107 0.08 -17.36 -12.47
N MET A 108 -0.51 -16.27 -12.96
CA MET A 108 -0.27 -14.96 -12.34
C MET A 108 -0.91 -15.03 -10.95
N ALA A 109 -0.09 -14.92 -9.92
CA ALA A 109 -0.52 -15.20 -8.55
C ALA A 109 0.12 -14.28 -7.52
N THR A 110 0.93 -13.30 -7.93
CA THR A 110 1.57 -12.36 -7.02
C THR A 110 1.85 -11.02 -7.70
N VAL A 111 2.01 -9.96 -6.91
CA VAL A 111 2.71 -8.76 -7.36
C VAL A 111 4.21 -9.06 -7.35
N ASP A 112 4.88 -8.79 -8.46
CA ASP A 112 6.33 -9.03 -8.60
C ASP A 112 7.15 -8.06 -7.75
N GLY A 113 7.75 -8.57 -6.67
CA GLY A 113 8.58 -7.78 -5.77
C GLY A 113 9.80 -7.13 -6.43
N VAL A 114 10.31 -7.72 -7.53
CA VAL A 114 11.43 -7.13 -8.29
C VAL A 114 10.99 -5.87 -9.02
N SER A 115 9.74 -5.79 -9.43
CA SER A 115 9.18 -4.62 -10.10
C SER A 115 8.55 -3.61 -9.15
N TRP A 116 8.40 -3.97 -7.87
CA TRP A 116 7.83 -3.14 -6.81
C TRP A 116 8.84 -2.94 -5.67
N ASN A 117 9.91 -2.21 -5.97
CA ASN A 117 11.07 -2.07 -5.10
C ASN A 117 11.59 -0.63 -4.95
N ALA A 118 11.04 0.33 -5.69
CA ALA A 118 11.42 1.72 -5.56
C ALA A 118 10.58 2.42 -4.48
N VAL A 119 11.22 3.26 -3.68
CA VAL A 119 10.58 4.06 -2.62
C VAL A 119 9.43 4.88 -3.19
N GLY A 120 8.28 4.84 -2.53
CA GLY A 120 7.07 5.54 -2.95
C GLY A 120 6.22 4.81 -3.99
N GLN A 121 6.71 3.72 -4.59
CA GLN A 121 5.86 2.88 -5.44
C GLN A 121 4.70 2.30 -4.63
N ARG A 122 3.50 2.42 -5.16
CA ARG A 122 2.26 2.06 -4.47
C ARG A 122 1.38 1.14 -5.30
N VAL A 123 0.78 0.17 -4.65
CA VAL A 123 -0.23 -0.73 -5.21
C VAL A 123 -1.50 -0.62 -4.39
N LEU A 124 -2.65 -0.57 -5.06
CA LEU A 124 -3.96 -0.39 -4.45
C LEU A 124 -4.88 -1.54 -4.83
N TRP A 125 -5.57 -2.11 -3.85
CA TRP A 125 -6.60 -3.13 -4.04
C TRP A 125 -7.95 -2.60 -3.60
N ASN A 126 -9.01 -2.98 -4.30
CA ASN A 126 -10.37 -2.75 -3.85
C ASN A 126 -10.79 -3.90 -2.94
N ILE A 127 -11.25 -3.58 -1.75
CA ILE A 127 -11.82 -4.52 -0.81
C ILE A 127 -13.28 -4.16 -0.52
N THR A 128 -14.09 -5.14 -0.19
CA THR A 128 -15.47 -4.89 0.25
C THR A 128 -15.69 -5.62 1.55
N VAL A 129 -16.00 -4.88 2.61
CA VAL A 129 -16.25 -5.46 3.93
C VAL A 129 -17.75 -5.53 4.23
N PRO A 130 -18.22 -6.62 4.85
CA PRO A 130 -19.64 -6.89 5.02
C PRO A 130 -20.29 -6.11 6.16
N GLN A 131 -19.54 -5.62 7.13
CA GLN A 131 -20.05 -4.88 8.29
C GLN A 131 -18.97 -3.98 8.89
N ASP A 132 -19.38 -3.02 9.71
CA ASP A 132 -18.49 -2.19 10.50
C ASP A 132 -17.79 -3.04 11.57
N GLY A 133 -16.53 -2.76 11.82
CA GLY A 133 -15.79 -3.46 12.88
C GLY A 133 -14.28 -3.34 12.78
N TRP A 134 -13.61 -3.97 13.74
CA TRP A 134 -12.16 -4.11 13.73
C TRP A 134 -11.74 -5.36 12.95
N TYR A 135 -10.91 -5.18 11.95
CA TYR A 135 -10.41 -6.22 11.07
C TYR A 135 -8.91 -6.43 11.30
N GLN A 136 -8.54 -7.67 11.60
CA GLN A 136 -7.13 -8.04 11.58
C GLN A 136 -6.70 -8.28 10.15
N VAL A 137 -5.63 -7.64 9.72
CA VAL A 137 -5.03 -7.85 8.39
C VAL A 137 -3.94 -8.90 8.49
N ALA A 138 -3.82 -9.72 7.46
CA ALA A 138 -2.73 -10.66 7.30
C ALA A 138 -2.22 -10.61 5.87
N PHE A 139 -0.92 -10.43 5.70
CA PHE A 139 -0.26 -10.45 4.39
C PHE A 139 0.45 -11.78 4.20
N HIS A 140 0.06 -12.51 3.16
CA HIS A 140 0.77 -13.71 2.74
C HIS A 140 1.82 -13.32 1.70
N TYR A 141 3.10 -13.43 2.03
CA TYR A 141 4.17 -12.85 1.25
C TYR A 141 5.40 -13.75 1.18
N SER A 142 6.27 -13.45 0.24
CA SER A 142 7.64 -13.97 0.17
C SER A 142 8.60 -12.82 -0.09
N GLN A 143 9.68 -12.77 0.68
CA GLN A 143 10.80 -11.86 0.47
C GLN A 143 12.07 -12.69 0.34
N SER A 144 12.67 -12.69 -0.86
CA SER A 144 13.85 -13.51 -1.19
C SER A 144 15.02 -12.70 -1.78
N SER A 145 14.88 -11.38 -1.88
CA SER A 145 15.88 -10.51 -2.50
C SER A 145 16.88 -9.90 -1.51
N GLN A 146 16.49 -9.81 -0.24
CA GLN A 146 17.30 -9.15 0.81
C GLN A 146 17.58 -10.15 1.93
N GLU A 147 18.55 -11.06 1.70
CA GLU A 147 18.90 -12.07 2.70
C GLU A 147 19.38 -11.43 4.01
N GLY A 148 18.74 -11.85 5.11
CA GLY A 148 19.04 -11.36 6.45
C GLY A 148 18.60 -9.92 6.73
N GLN A 149 17.84 -9.31 5.83
CA GLN A 149 17.33 -7.94 5.98
C GLN A 149 15.81 -7.92 5.91
N GLU A 150 15.24 -6.84 6.41
CA GLU A 150 13.82 -6.54 6.30
C GLU A 150 13.60 -5.54 5.17
N ILE A 151 12.48 -5.68 4.49
CA ILE A 151 11.94 -4.64 3.62
C ILE A 151 10.73 -4.02 4.32
N TYR A 152 10.46 -2.76 4.02
CA TYR A 152 9.42 -2.01 4.71
C TYR A 152 8.30 -1.62 3.76
N ARG A 153 7.08 -1.64 4.28
CA ARG A 153 5.87 -1.23 3.57
C ARG A 153 4.97 -0.41 4.48
N THR A 154 4.39 0.65 3.94
CA THR A 154 3.36 1.44 4.62
C THR A 154 1.99 1.05 4.10
N LEU A 155 1.06 0.77 5.01
CA LEU A 155 -0.33 0.46 4.71
C LEU A 155 -1.19 1.72 4.70
N GLU A 156 -2.03 1.83 3.70
CA GLU A 156 -3.04 2.89 3.59
C GLU A 156 -4.45 2.29 3.46
N ILE A 157 -5.41 2.95 4.05
CA ILE A 157 -6.85 2.70 3.82
C ILE A 157 -7.47 3.98 3.32
N ASP A 158 -8.13 3.91 2.16
CA ASP A 158 -8.76 5.05 1.50
C ASP A 158 -7.82 6.25 1.31
N GLY A 159 -6.54 5.94 1.06
CA GLY A 159 -5.47 6.91 0.82
C GLY A 159 -4.95 7.60 2.08
N GLN A 160 -5.22 7.04 3.26
CA GLN A 160 -4.71 7.53 4.53
C GLN A 160 -4.04 6.42 5.32
N ILE A 161 -2.98 6.76 6.04
CA ILE A 161 -2.33 5.87 7.00
C ILE A 161 -3.17 5.88 8.27
N PRO A 162 -3.75 4.75 8.69
CA PRO A 162 -4.68 4.73 9.83
C PRO A 162 -4.04 5.12 11.16
N ALA A 163 -2.84 4.63 11.39
CA ALA A 163 -2.04 4.92 12.59
C ALA A 163 -0.55 4.77 12.27
N ASP A 164 0.29 5.25 13.15
CA ASP A 164 1.75 5.18 13.05
C ASP A 164 2.28 3.75 12.95
N SER A 165 1.60 2.79 13.59
CA SER A 165 1.94 1.35 13.55
C SER A 165 1.79 0.72 12.16
N PHE A 166 1.10 1.38 11.22
CA PHE A 166 0.97 0.94 9.83
C PHE A 166 1.98 1.61 8.89
N ARG A 167 2.86 2.45 9.42
CA ARG A 167 4.00 2.98 8.69
C ARG A 167 5.17 2.01 8.78
N GLU A 168 5.93 1.92 7.69
CA GLU A 168 7.21 1.21 7.67
C GLU A 168 7.13 -0.17 8.34
N MET A 169 6.05 -0.91 8.07
CA MET A 169 5.87 -2.26 8.61
C MET A 169 6.97 -3.18 8.07
N PRO A 170 7.71 -3.89 8.93
CA PRO A 170 8.78 -4.77 8.51
C PRO A 170 8.25 -6.06 7.88
N PHE A 171 8.86 -6.49 6.79
CA PHE A 171 8.67 -7.77 6.14
C PHE A 171 10.01 -8.50 6.10
N SER A 172 10.17 -9.49 6.96
CA SER A 172 11.41 -10.22 7.12
C SER A 172 11.73 -11.11 5.92
N TYR A 173 13.00 -11.42 5.75
CA TYR A 173 13.44 -12.39 4.75
C TYR A 173 12.84 -13.77 4.99
N THR A 174 12.23 -14.34 3.96
CA THR A 174 11.61 -15.68 4.02
C THR A 174 12.37 -16.71 3.18
N GLY A 175 13.23 -16.26 2.28
CA GLY A 175 13.80 -17.14 1.25
C GLY A 175 12.72 -17.55 0.22
N SER A 176 12.65 -18.84 -0.05
CA SER A 176 11.68 -19.39 -1.02
C SER A 176 10.28 -19.64 -0.45
N PRO A 177 10.11 -20.01 0.84
CA PRO A 177 8.77 -20.22 1.38
C PRO A 177 8.02 -18.89 1.55
N TYR A 178 6.68 -19.01 1.54
CA TYR A 178 5.79 -17.90 1.89
C TYR A 178 5.57 -17.88 3.40
N ALA A 179 5.39 -16.68 3.93
CA ALA A 179 5.10 -16.42 5.33
C ALA A 179 3.92 -15.47 5.49
N TYR A 180 3.40 -15.38 6.70
CA TYR A 180 2.41 -14.37 7.06
C TYR A 180 3.04 -13.24 7.83
N ASN A 181 2.71 -12.00 7.46
CA ASN A 181 2.91 -10.83 8.28
C ASN A 181 1.53 -10.38 8.79
N ILE A 182 1.40 -10.30 10.10
CA ILE A 182 0.17 -9.90 10.78
C ILE A 182 0.52 -8.72 11.68
N PRO A 183 0.18 -7.48 11.29
CA PRO A 183 0.38 -6.31 12.16
C PRO A 183 -0.30 -6.50 13.50
N GLU A 184 0.28 -5.93 14.55
CA GLU A 184 -0.29 -6.03 15.92
C GLU A 184 -1.63 -5.30 16.03
N ASP A 185 -1.76 -4.18 15.32
CA ASP A 185 -2.97 -3.39 15.34
C ASP A 185 -3.97 -3.83 14.28
N ALA A 186 -5.24 -3.74 14.63
CA ALA A 186 -6.35 -3.98 13.72
C ALA A 186 -6.78 -2.68 13.01
N LEU A 187 -7.42 -2.82 11.85
CA LEU A 187 -8.03 -1.74 11.09
C LEU A 187 -9.51 -1.60 11.46
N TRP A 188 -9.96 -0.39 11.72
CA TRP A 188 -11.39 -0.09 11.75
C TRP A 188 -11.89 0.15 10.33
N LEU A 189 -12.83 -0.67 9.89
CA LEU A 189 -13.46 -0.52 8.58
C LEU A 189 -14.97 -0.44 8.72
N THR A 190 -15.57 0.50 7.99
CA THR A 190 -17.02 0.58 7.87
C THR A 190 -17.52 -0.37 6.79
N LYS A 191 -18.76 -0.80 6.89
CA LYS A 191 -19.37 -1.63 5.85
C LYS A 191 -19.30 -0.94 4.48
N GLY A 192 -18.82 -1.64 3.48
CA GLY A 192 -18.77 -1.12 2.12
C GLY A 192 -17.45 -1.37 1.42
N ARG A 193 -17.22 -0.56 0.38
CA ARG A 193 -15.99 -0.61 -0.42
C ARG A 193 -14.94 0.29 0.19
N HIS A 194 -13.72 -0.23 0.28
CA HIS A 194 -12.52 0.49 0.66
C HIS A 194 -11.41 0.23 -0.35
N THR A 195 -10.40 1.08 -0.31
CA THR A 195 -9.16 0.87 -1.04
C THR A 195 -8.06 0.59 -0.02
N LEU A 196 -7.47 -0.59 -0.10
CA LEU A 196 -6.27 -0.92 0.66
C LEU A 196 -5.06 -0.62 -0.22
N GLY A 197 -4.14 0.17 0.27
CA GLY A 197 -2.91 0.53 -0.41
C GLY A 197 -1.68 0.03 0.34
N MET A 198 -0.66 -0.38 -0.39
CA MET A 198 0.67 -0.62 0.18
C MET A 198 1.71 0.15 -0.61
N MET A 199 2.55 0.88 0.10
CA MET A 199 3.64 1.67 -0.44
C MET A 199 4.99 1.07 -0.07
N ALA A 200 5.91 1.02 -1.03
CA ALA A 200 7.28 0.62 -0.80
C ALA A 200 8.06 1.72 -0.07
N GLU A 201 8.75 1.34 0.99
CA GLU A 201 9.65 2.20 1.75
C GLU A 201 11.10 1.82 1.49
N SER A 202 12.05 2.66 1.97
CA SER A 202 13.47 2.30 1.90
C SER A 202 13.77 1.11 2.81
N SER A 203 14.63 0.24 2.38
CA SER A 203 15.19 -0.89 3.13
C SER A 203 16.61 -0.59 3.61
#